data_95ee61999795c013eb80c2d50556de7c
#
_entry.id   95ee61999795c013eb80c2d50556de7c
#
_cell.length_a   1.000
_cell.length_b   1.000
_cell.length_c   1.000
_cell.angle_alpha   90.00
_cell.angle_beta   90.00
_cell.angle_gamma   90.00
#
_symmetry.space_group_name_H-M   'P 1'
#
loop_
_entity.id
_entity.type
_entity.pdbx_description
1 polymer ?
#
loop_
_entity_poly.entity_id
_entity_poly.type
_entity_poly.pdbx_seq_one_letter_code
_entity_poly.pdbx_strand_id
1 'polypeptide(L)'
;WQIYVLIFVLQSASAAFTPTFQATIPDILPDEDDYTRALSLSRLAYDLESVASPMLAAALLTVISFHNLFAGTVIGFLASAALVATVMLPKAKQTPRRSIYERTTRGMRIFLATPRLRGLLALNLTVAAASAMVIVNTVVLVQSRFALPQSSTALALAAFGGGSRVAALVLPRLLKNIKDRTAMLFGGGILVVGLAVGINLTTYDFLLPLWVVLGVGYSLAQTPSGRLLRRSAHAEDRPALFAAQFALSHACWLITYPLAGWLGANISLTASFVGLAIVAGSALVVSVVIWRPAHDQESIKHTHENLPCDHAHIDGQEGVDHEHPYVIDDQHRRWPNK
;
A
#
# COMPACT_ATOMS: atom_id res chain seq x y z
N TRP A 1 -1.12 -24.60 -18.00
CA TRP A 1 -2.13 -23.54 -18.18
C TRP A 1 -3.22 -23.55 -17.09
N GLN A 2 -3.63 -24.75 -16.60
CA GLN A 2 -4.66 -24.90 -15.53
C GLN A 2 -4.31 -24.11 -14.27
N ILE A 3 -3.05 -24.18 -13.82
CA ILE A 3 -2.57 -23.44 -12.65
C ILE A 3 -2.71 -21.93 -12.87
N TYR A 4 -2.39 -21.43 -14.05
CA TYR A 4 -2.51 -20.00 -14.36
C TYR A 4 -3.97 -19.53 -14.36
N VAL A 5 -4.90 -20.36 -14.85
CA VAL A 5 -6.35 -20.05 -14.78
C VAL A 5 -6.83 -19.99 -13.33
N LEU A 6 -6.44 -20.96 -12.49
CA LEU A 6 -6.80 -20.96 -11.07
C LEU A 6 -6.23 -19.75 -10.34
N ILE A 7 -4.97 -19.40 -10.58
CA ILE A 7 -4.34 -18.20 -10.01
C ILE A 7 -5.10 -16.95 -10.48
N PHE A 8 -5.44 -16.85 -11.76
CA PHE A 8 -6.18 -15.72 -12.31
C PHE A 8 -7.54 -15.56 -11.63
N VAL A 9 -8.31 -16.63 -11.47
CA VAL A 9 -9.62 -16.59 -10.78
C VAL A 9 -9.46 -16.19 -9.31
N LEU A 10 -8.50 -16.79 -8.60
CA LEU A 10 -8.22 -16.48 -7.19
C LEU A 10 -7.82 -15.01 -7.00
N GLN A 11 -6.89 -14.53 -7.83
CA GLN A 11 -6.43 -13.14 -7.77
C GLN A 11 -7.50 -12.13 -8.18
N SER A 12 -8.39 -12.50 -9.11
CA SER A 12 -9.54 -11.67 -9.48
C SER A 12 -10.51 -11.50 -8.30
N ALA A 13 -10.78 -12.57 -7.56
CA ALA A 13 -11.60 -12.53 -6.34
C ALA A 13 -10.93 -11.66 -5.25
N SER A 14 -9.63 -11.83 -5.04
CA SER A 14 -8.84 -11.02 -4.11
C SER A 14 -8.81 -9.54 -4.50
N ALA A 15 -8.67 -9.24 -5.78
CA ALA A 15 -8.68 -7.87 -6.32
C ALA A 15 -10.03 -7.16 -6.13
N ALA A 16 -11.14 -7.90 -6.09
CA ALA A 16 -12.46 -7.35 -5.78
C ALA A 16 -12.66 -7.16 -4.27
N PHE A 17 -12.22 -8.11 -3.45
CA PHE A 17 -12.43 -8.11 -2.00
C PHE A 17 -11.58 -7.06 -1.28
N THR A 18 -10.27 -7.06 -1.51
CA THR A 18 -9.30 -6.27 -0.73
C THR A 18 -9.60 -4.76 -0.73
N PRO A 19 -9.82 -4.09 -1.88
CA PRO A 19 -10.13 -2.65 -1.87
C PRO A 19 -11.47 -2.34 -1.19
N THR A 20 -12.47 -3.21 -1.38
CA THR A 20 -13.79 -3.06 -0.76
C THR A 20 -13.69 -3.16 0.75
N PHE A 21 -12.99 -4.17 1.27
CA PHE A 21 -12.73 -4.33 2.69
C PHE A 21 -12.01 -3.11 3.28
N GLN A 22 -10.92 -2.66 2.65
CA GLN A 22 -10.16 -1.50 3.10
C GLN A 22 -10.99 -0.21 3.09
N ALA A 23 -11.87 -0.03 2.11
CA ALA A 23 -12.76 1.13 2.04
C ALA A 23 -13.87 1.11 3.11
N THR A 24 -14.25 -0.07 3.61
CA THR A 24 -15.28 -0.24 4.64
C THR A 24 -14.76 0.05 6.05
N ILE A 25 -13.48 -0.19 6.33
CA ILE A 25 -12.90 0.02 7.66
C ILE A 25 -13.15 1.43 8.21
N PRO A 26 -12.91 2.53 7.48
CA PRO A 26 -13.14 3.88 8.00
C PRO A 26 -14.63 4.23 8.20
N ASP A 27 -15.55 3.48 7.61
CA ASP A 27 -17.00 3.66 7.85
C ASP A 27 -17.44 2.97 9.14
N ILE A 28 -16.73 1.92 9.56
CA ILE A 28 -16.94 1.20 10.83
C ILE A 28 -16.21 1.92 11.99
N LEU A 29 -15.02 2.45 11.71
CA LEU A 29 -14.15 3.14 12.67
C LEU A 29 -13.97 4.60 12.26
N PRO A 30 -14.92 5.48 12.58
CA PRO A 30 -14.87 6.89 12.18
C PRO A 30 -13.81 7.68 12.94
N ASP A 31 -13.45 7.27 14.17
CA ASP A 31 -12.37 7.87 14.93
C ASP A 31 -11.01 7.62 14.27
N GLU A 32 -10.17 8.64 14.22
CA GLU A 32 -8.89 8.58 13.50
C GLU A 32 -7.84 7.74 14.23
N ASP A 33 -7.83 7.77 15.55
CA ASP A 33 -6.92 6.96 16.37
C ASP A 33 -7.26 5.48 16.23
N ASP A 34 -8.55 5.12 16.30
CA ASP A 34 -9.02 3.75 16.15
C ASP A 34 -8.80 3.23 14.73
N TYR A 35 -9.05 4.06 13.71
CA TYR A 35 -8.74 3.72 12.33
C TYR A 35 -7.24 3.50 12.11
N THR A 36 -6.38 4.36 12.68
CA THR A 36 -4.93 4.22 12.59
C THR A 36 -4.43 2.94 13.27
N ARG A 37 -5.01 2.58 14.43
CA ARG A 37 -4.73 1.30 15.10
C ARG A 37 -5.16 0.12 14.24
N ALA A 38 -6.34 0.18 13.62
CA ALA A 38 -6.82 -0.87 12.72
C ALA A 38 -5.91 -1.05 11.50
N LEU A 39 -5.42 0.03 10.89
CA LEU A 39 -4.44 -0.05 9.80
C LEU A 39 -3.14 -0.72 10.26
N SER A 40 -2.63 -0.37 11.44
CA SER A 40 -1.41 -0.96 11.99
C SER A 40 -1.60 -2.45 12.34
N LEU A 41 -2.74 -2.82 12.90
CA LEU A 41 -3.09 -4.22 13.17
C LEU A 41 -3.28 -5.03 11.88
N SER A 42 -3.91 -4.46 10.86
CA SER A 42 -4.02 -5.08 9.54
C SER A 42 -2.64 -5.32 8.94
N ARG A 43 -1.74 -4.35 9.06
CA ARG A 43 -0.36 -4.51 8.61
C ARG A 43 0.36 -5.62 9.35
N LEU A 44 0.23 -5.65 10.68
CA LEU A 44 0.79 -6.71 11.52
C LEU A 44 0.26 -8.09 11.11
N ALA A 45 -1.04 -8.20 10.83
CA ALA A 45 -1.67 -9.44 10.38
C ALA A 45 -1.09 -9.92 9.04
N TYR A 46 -0.94 -9.03 8.04
CA TYR A 46 -0.29 -9.35 6.76
C TYR A 46 1.15 -9.82 6.94
N ASP A 47 1.93 -9.12 7.77
CA ASP A 47 3.33 -9.47 8.01
C ASP A 47 3.45 -10.79 8.78
N LEU A 48 2.53 -11.08 9.70
CA LEU A 48 2.47 -12.35 10.41
C LEU A 48 2.09 -13.50 9.47
N GLU A 49 1.09 -13.30 8.62
CA GLU A 49 0.66 -14.27 7.62
C GLU A 49 1.82 -14.63 6.68
N SER A 50 2.53 -13.65 6.15
CA SER A 50 3.62 -13.86 5.19
C SER A 50 4.77 -14.73 5.74
N VAL A 51 4.96 -14.76 7.05
CA VAL A 51 6.00 -15.57 7.74
C VAL A 51 5.42 -16.85 8.33
N ALA A 52 4.30 -16.74 9.05
CA ALA A 52 3.72 -17.89 9.75
C ALA A 52 3.11 -18.91 8.79
N SER A 53 2.50 -18.46 7.69
CA SER A 53 1.82 -19.37 6.75
C SER A 53 2.77 -20.37 6.08
N PRO A 54 3.92 -19.98 5.49
CA PRO A 54 4.88 -20.95 4.95
C PRO A 54 5.47 -21.89 6.01
N MET A 55 5.72 -21.38 7.23
CA MET A 55 6.24 -22.21 8.32
C MET A 55 5.23 -23.25 8.80
N LEU A 56 3.97 -22.83 8.96
CA LEU A 56 2.88 -23.74 9.32
C LEU A 56 2.63 -24.78 8.22
N ALA A 57 2.64 -24.35 6.95
CA ALA A 57 2.49 -25.25 5.82
C ALA A 57 3.63 -26.29 5.80
N ALA A 58 4.88 -25.87 5.97
CA ALA A 58 6.03 -26.77 6.04
C ALA A 58 5.92 -27.75 7.21
N ALA A 59 5.54 -27.29 8.40
CA ALA A 59 5.33 -28.14 9.57
C ALA A 59 4.18 -29.13 9.37
N LEU A 60 3.05 -28.70 8.85
CA LEU A 60 1.89 -29.57 8.59
C LEU A 60 2.19 -30.62 7.53
N LEU A 61 2.95 -30.29 6.50
CA LEU A 61 3.34 -31.24 5.45
C LEU A 61 4.23 -32.39 5.97
N THR A 62 4.77 -32.32 7.19
CA THR A 62 5.46 -33.43 7.81
C THR A 62 4.52 -34.50 8.34
N VAL A 63 3.25 -34.17 8.60
CA VAL A 63 2.24 -35.06 9.24
C VAL A 63 0.99 -35.25 8.39
N ILE A 64 0.69 -34.36 7.45
CA ILE A 64 -0.46 -34.45 6.54
C ILE A 64 -0.02 -34.32 5.10
N SER A 65 -0.82 -34.86 4.16
CA SER A 65 -0.58 -34.68 2.73
C SER A 65 -0.94 -33.25 2.28
N PHE A 66 -0.37 -32.81 1.17
CA PHE A 66 -0.70 -31.52 0.58
C PHE A 66 -2.20 -31.41 0.20
N HIS A 67 -2.86 -32.51 -0.15
CA HIS A 67 -4.30 -32.54 -0.42
C HIS A 67 -5.11 -32.14 0.83
N ASN A 68 -4.74 -32.67 1.99
CA ASN A 68 -5.39 -32.31 3.25
C ASN A 68 -5.10 -30.86 3.66
N LEU A 69 -3.91 -30.34 3.33
CA LEU A 69 -3.57 -28.95 3.54
C LEU A 69 -4.47 -28.02 2.69
N PHE A 70 -4.68 -28.36 1.41
CA PHE A 70 -5.62 -27.63 0.56
C PHE A 70 -7.07 -27.74 1.05
N ALA A 71 -7.51 -28.90 1.51
CA ALA A 71 -8.83 -29.06 2.11
C ALA A 71 -9.01 -28.15 3.34
N GLY A 72 -8.00 -28.07 4.21
CA GLY A 72 -7.99 -27.14 5.34
C GLY A 72 -8.09 -25.68 4.91
N THR A 73 -7.41 -25.30 3.84
CA THR A 73 -7.49 -23.93 3.26
C THR A 73 -8.91 -23.63 2.75
N VAL A 74 -9.56 -24.58 2.06
CA VAL A 74 -10.94 -24.43 1.59
C VAL A 74 -11.90 -24.24 2.77
N ILE A 75 -11.76 -25.05 3.82
CA ILE A 75 -12.56 -24.93 5.06
C ILE A 75 -12.35 -23.54 5.68
N GLY A 76 -11.11 -23.06 5.75
CA GLY A 76 -10.79 -21.71 6.23
C GLY A 76 -11.48 -20.60 5.44
N PHE A 77 -11.48 -20.68 4.11
CA PHE A 77 -12.19 -19.72 3.26
C PHE A 77 -13.71 -19.77 3.44
N LEU A 78 -14.29 -20.99 3.56
CA LEU A 78 -15.72 -21.14 3.80
C LEU A 78 -16.12 -20.58 5.18
N ALA A 79 -15.32 -20.84 6.21
CA ALA A 79 -15.53 -20.28 7.55
C ALA A 79 -15.43 -18.74 7.54
N SER A 80 -14.44 -18.19 6.83
CA SER A 80 -14.29 -16.73 6.65
C SER A 80 -15.50 -16.13 5.93
N ALA A 81 -15.95 -16.77 4.85
CA ALA A 81 -17.14 -16.32 4.11
C ALA A 81 -18.41 -16.34 5.00
N ALA A 82 -18.58 -17.40 5.79
CA ALA A 82 -19.69 -17.51 6.75
C ALA A 82 -19.63 -16.40 7.80
N LEU A 83 -18.43 -16.13 8.38
CA LEU A 83 -18.25 -15.04 9.35
C LEU A 83 -18.58 -13.67 8.73
N VAL A 84 -18.10 -13.39 7.52
CA VAL A 84 -18.40 -12.13 6.82
C VAL A 84 -19.91 -11.99 6.56
N ALA A 85 -20.59 -13.09 6.21
CA ALA A 85 -22.05 -13.07 5.99
C ALA A 85 -22.86 -12.78 7.25
N THR A 86 -22.30 -13.01 8.45
CA THR A 86 -22.94 -12.70 9.74
C THR A 86 -22.70 -11.26 10.20
N VAL A 87 -21.76 -10.55 9.62
CA VAL A 87 -21.43 -9.18 10.01
C VAL A 87 -22.47 -8.20 9.44
N MET A 88 -23.02 -7.37 10.30
CA MET A 88 -23.88 -6.25 9.89
C MET A 88 -22.99 -5.09 9.39
N LEU A 89 -22.85 -5.00 8.08
CA LEU A 89 -22.11 -3.90 7.45
C LEU A 89 -22.95 -2.62 7.42
N PRO A 90 -22.32 -1.44 7.54
CA PRO A 90 -22.99 -0.16 7.31
C PRO A 90 -23.64 -0.15 5.92
N LYS A 91 -24.86 0.37 5.83
CA LYS A 91 -25.53 0.52 4.54
C LYS A 91 -24.72 1.45 3.65
N ALA A 92 -24.35 0.98 2.47
CA ALA A 92 -23.69 1.81 1.47
C ALA A 92 -24.56 3.04 1.17
N LYS A 93 -23.97 4.24 1.23
CA LYS A 93 -24.67 5.46 0.83
C LYS A 93 -25.08 5.32 -0.63
N GLN A 94 -26.35 5.64 -0.91
CA GLN A 94 -26.87 5.59 -2.27
C GLN A 94 -26.08 6.60 -3.14
N THR A 95 -25.38 6.10 -4.11
CA THR A 95 -24.67 6.92 -5.10
C THR A 95 -25.61 7.27 -6.26
N PRO A 96 -25.54 8.48 -6.80
CA PRO A 96 -26.28 8.83 -8.02
C PRO A 96 -26.05 7.78 -9.12
N ARG A 97 -27.06 7.52 -9.94
CA ARG A 97 -26.94 6.60 -11.07
C ARG A 97 -25.96 7.20 -12.08
N ARG A 98 -24.76 6.61 -12.17
CA ARG A 98 -23.70 6.98 -13.11
C ARG A 98 -23.55 5.91 -14.17
N SER A 99 -23.01 6.28 -15.35
CA SER A 99 -22.66 5.32 -16.39
C SER A 99 -21.62 4.30 -15.89
N ILE A 100 -21.57 3.12 -16.48
CA ILE A 100 -20.59 2.06 -16.14
C ILE A 100 -19.15 2.60 -16.29
N TYR A 101 -18.88 3.30 -17.39
CA TYR A 101 -17.58 3.91 -17.65
C TYR A 101 -17.18 4.91 -16.56
N GLU A 102 -18.09 5.79 -16.18
CA GLU A 102 -17.85 6.79 -15.13
C GLU A 102 -17.60 6.15 -13.76
N ARG A 103 -18.37 5.13 -13.41
CA ARG A 103 -18.17 4.36 -12.17
C ARG A 103 -16.81 3.68 -12.12
N THR A 104 -16.37 3.10 -13.23
CA THR A 104 -15.11 2.37 -13.32
C THR A 104 -13.89 3.30 -13.32
N THR A 105 -14.00 4.47 -13.96
CA THR A 105 -12.86 5.39 -14.09
C THR A 105 -12.81 6.47 -13.01
N ARG A 106 -13.86 6.62 -12.19
CA ARG A 106 -13.97 7.70 -11.20
C ARG A 106 -12.83 7.66 -10.17
N GLY A 107 -12.55 6.50 -9.60
CA GLY A 107 -11.44 6.35 -8.65
C GLY A 107 -10.09 6.74 -9.26
N MET A 108 -9.83 6.34 -10.50
CA MET A 108 -8.62 6.70 -11.24
C MET A 108 -8.56 8.20 -11.50
N ARG A 109 -9.68 8.84 -11.89
CA ARG A 109 -9.76 10.28 -12.12
C ARG A 109 -9.47 11.06 -10.84
N ILE A 110 -10.12 10.70 -9.72
CA ILE A 110 -9.88 11.33 -8.41
C ILE A 110 -8.41 11.15 -8.02
N PHE A 111 -7.87 9.96 -8.18
CA PHE A 111 -6.51 9.63 -7.82
C PHE A 111 -5.50 10.50 -8.58
N LEU A 112 -5.62 10.56 -9.90
CA LEU A 112 -4.69 11.29 -10.76
C LEU A 112 -4.89 12.81 -10.73
N ALA A 113 -6.08 13.30 -10.38
CA ALA A 113 -6.34 14.73 -10.22
C ALA A 113 -5.85 15.29 -8.87
N THR A 114 -5.61 14.42 -7.86
CA THR A 114 -5.21 14.83 -6.51
C THR A 114 -3.68 14.78 -6.36
N PRO A 115 -2.98 15.92 -6.15
CA PRO A 115 -1.50 15.95 -6.10
C PRO A 115 -0.89 15.03 -5.03
N ARG A 116 -1.47 14.99 -3.82
CA ARG A 116 -1.00 14.10 -2.75
C ARG A 116 -1.10 12.62 -3.11
N LEU A 117 -2.10 12.21 -3.91
CA LEU A 117 -2.25 10.83 -4.39
C LEU A 117 -1.29 10.51 -5.54
N ARG A 118 -1.00 11.46 -6.43
CA ARG A 118 0.09 11.30 -7.41
C ARG A 118 1.44 11.13 -6.73
N GLY A 119 1.68 11.90 -5.65
CA GLY A 119 2.87 11.71 -4.81
C GLY A 119 2.89 10.34 -4.15
N LEU A 120 1.74 9.85 -3.66
CA LEU A 120 1.59 8.48 -3.15
C LEU A 120 1.91 7.43 -4.22
N LEU A 121 1.48 7.61 -5.47
CA LEU A 121 1.81 6.69 -6.56
C LEU A 121 3.32 6.60 -6.80
N ALA A 122 3.99 7.75 -6.85
CA ALA A 122 5.44 7.77 -6.98
C ALA A 122 6.14 7.10 -5.78
N LEU A 123 5.65 7.34 -4.56
CA LEU A 123 6.14 6.65 -3.37
C LEU A 123 5.86 5.13 -3.41
N ASN A 124 4.72 4.70 -3.95
CA ASN A 124 4.44 3.28 -4.17
C ASN A 124 5.46 2.63 -5.11
N LEU A 125 5.96 3.34 -6.11
CA LEU A 125 7.03 2.85 -6.97
C LEU A 125 8.36 2.71 -6.20
N THR A 126 8.68 3.64 -5.30
CA THR A 126 9.82 3.53 -4.37
C THR A 126 9.71 2.26 -3.52
N VAL A 127 8.54 2.06 -2.92
CA VAL A 127 8.26 0.87 -2.09
C VAL A 127 8.33 -0.41 -2.91
N ALA A 128 7.75 -0.42 -4.11
CA ALA A 128 7.75 -1.58 -4.98
C ALA A 128 9.17 -1.96 -5.42
N ALA A 129 10.03 -0.99 -5.73
CA ALA A 129 11.42 -1.23 -6.09
C ALA A 129 12.21 -1.87 -4.93
N ALA A 130 12.06 -1.34 -3.71
CA ALA A 130 12.74 -1.91 -2.55
C ALA A 130 12.19 -3.30 -2.20
N SER A 131 10.87 -3.48 -2.25
CA SER A 131 10.22 -4.78 -2.01
C SER A 131 10.61 -5.82 -3.05
N ALA A 132 10.78 -5.41 -4.32
CA ALA A 132 11.22 -6.31 -5.39
C ALA A 132 12.62 -6.88 -5.10
N MET A 133 13.54 -6.06 -4.58
CA MET A 133 14.85 -6.56 -4.15
C MET A 133 14.74 -7.60 -3.05
N VAL A 134 13.92 -7.33 -2.04
CA VAL A 134 13.73 -8.24 -0.90
C VAL A 134 13.02 -9.53 -1.34
N ILE A 135 11.91 -9.44 -2.04
CA ILE A 135 11.05 -10.59 -2.34
C ILE A 135 11.66 -11.47 -3.44
N VAL A 136 12.16 -10.85 -4.51
CA VAL A 136 12.67 -11.59 -5.68
C VAL A 136 14.10 -12.09 -5.46
N ASN A 137 14.97 -11.25 -4.91
CA ASN A 137 16.40 -11.53 -4.90
C ASN A 137 16.94 -12.12 -3.58
N THR A 138 16.16 -12.14 -2.48
CA THR A 138 16.64 -12.73 -1.21
C THR A 138 17.03 -14.21 -1.37
N VAL A 139 16.23 -14.99 -2.10
CA VAL A 139 16.54 -16.41 -2.34
C VAL A 139 17.87 -16.55 -3.05
N VAL A 140 18.12 -15.76 -4.10
CA VAL A 140 19.36 -15.80 -4.90
C VAL A 140 20.54 -15.31 -4.06
N LEU A 141 20.38 -14.23 -3.28
CA LEU A 141 21.42 -13.74 -2.37
C LEU A 141 21.85 -14.80 -1.36
N VAL A 142 20.87 -15.43 -0.69
CA VAL A 142 21.15 -16.37 0.41
C VAL A 142 21.65 -17.70 -0.11
N GLN A 143 20.98 -18.28 -1.10
CA GLN A 143 21.30 -19.65 -1.53
C GLN A 143 22.41 -19.68 -2.57
N SER A 144 22.42 -18.74 -3.55
CA SER A 144 23.43 -18.79 -4.61
C SER A 144 24.68 -18.00 -4.26
N ARG A 145 24.57 -16.78 -3.68
CA ARG A 145 25.74 -15.95 -3.38
C ARG A 145 26.42 -16.33 -2.06
N PHE A 146 25.62 -16.59 -1.00
CA PHE A 146 26.17 -16.94 0.32
C PHE A 146 26.24 -18.45 0.56
N ALA A 147 25.71 -19.29 -0.36
CA ALA A 147 25.68 -20.76 -0.26
C ALA A 147 25.04 -21.27 1.06
N LEU A 148 24.02 -20.56 1.55
CA LEU A 148 23.33 -20.89 2.80
C LEU A 148 22.02 -21.65 2.53
N PRO A 149 21.52 -22.45 3.51
CA PRO A 149 20.32 -23.24 3.35
C PRO A 149 19.04 -22.37 3.29
N GLN A 150 17.94 -22.99 2.85
CA GLN A 150 16.63 -22.35 2.75
C GLN A 150 16.14 -21.72 4.07
N SER A 151 16.52 -22.32 5.22
CA SER A 151 16.20 -21.74 6.54
C SER A 151 16.77 -20.33 6.74
N SER A 152 17.95 -20.06 6.20
CA SER A 152 18.57 -18.72 6.21
C SER A 152 17.79 -17.73 5.32
N THR A 153 17.21 -18.19 4.21
CA THR A 153 16.30 -17.35 3.39
C THR A 153 15.06 -16.97 4.20
N ALA A 154 14.46 -17.93 4.89
CA ALA A 154 13.31 -17.68 5.76
C ALA A 154 13.65 -16.67 6.88
N LEU A 155 14.83 -16.79 7.50
CA LEU A 155 15.29 -15.86 8.53
C LEU A 155 15.52 -14.45 7.97
N ALA A 156 16.08 -14.31 6.76
CA ALA A 156 16.27 -13.01 6.12
C ALA A 156 14.91 -12.34 5.83
N LEU A 157 13.93 -13.07 5.29
CA LEU A 157 12.58 -12.55 5.09
C LEU A 157 11.87 -12.24 6.41
N ALA A 158 12.10 -13.05 7.46
CA ALA A 158 11.60 -12.78 8.80
C ALA A 158 12.23 -11.52 9.42
N ALA A 159 13.48 -11.20 9.11
CA ALA A 159 14.13 -9.95 9.52
C ALA A 159 13.44 -8.73 8.91
N PHE A 160 13.12 -8.77 7.60
CA PHE A 160 12.33 -7.72 6.94
C PHE A 160 10.94 -7.58 7.56
N GLY A 161 10.21 -8.69 7.73
CA GLY A 161 8.89 -8.68 8.38
C GLY A 161 8.97 -8.21 9.84
N GLY A 162 10.04 -8.53 10.56
CA GLY A 162 10.29 -8.06 11.93
C GLY A 162 10.43 -6.56 12.02
N GLY A 163 11.21 -5.96 11.12
CA GLY A 163 11.35 -4.50 11.01
C GLY A 163 10.01 -3.82 10.70
N SER A 164 9.25 -4.38 9.76
CA SER A 164 7.91 -3.88 9.42
C SER A 164 6.96 -3.92 10.62
N ARG A 165 6.96 -5.00 11.41
CA ARG A 165 6.14 -5.14 12.62
C ARG A 165 6.48 -4.12 13.69
N VAL A 166 7.76 -3.94 13.98
CA VAL A 166 8.20 -2.94 14.96
C VAL A 166 7.72 -1.55 14.55
N ALA A 167 7.89 -1.18 13.28
CA ALA A 167 7.41 0.10 12.77
C ALA A 167 5.88 0.21 12.86
N ALA A 168 5.12 -0.81 12.47
CA ALA A 168 3.66 -0.80 12.54
C ALA A 168 3.12 -0.61 13.96
N LEU A 169 3.76 -1.21 14.98
CA LEU A 169 3.39 -1.06 16.39
C LEU A 169 3.69 0.33 16.97
N VAL A 170 4.77 0.95 16.49
CA VAL A 170 5.18 2.30 16.95
C VAL A 170 4.42 3.39 16.21
N LEU A 171 4.01 3.14 14.98
CA LEU A 171 3.46 4.12 14.06
C LEU A 171 2.22 4.88 14.59
N PRO A 172 1.23 4.27 15.28
CA PRO A 172 0.09 5.00 15.83
C PRO A 172 0.49 6.10 16.82
N ARG A 173 1.56 5.86 17.62
CA ARG A 173 2.09 6.87 18.53
C ARG A 173 2.85 7.97 17.78
N LEU A 174 3.59 7.59 16.76
CA LEU A 174 4.38 8.50 15.94
C LEU A 174 3.49 9.47 15.17
N LEU A 175 2.41 8.98 14.58
CA LEU A 175 1.46 9.76 13.77
C LEU A 175 0.60 10.75 14.57
N LYS A 176 0.62 10.69 15.91
CA LYS A 176 0.03 11.74 16.75
C LYS A 176 0.81 13.06 16.68
N ASN A 177 2.12 12.99 16.42
CA ASN A 177 3.01 14.14 16.44
C ASN A 177 3.63 14.46 15.08
N ILE A 178 3.55 13.55 14.10
CA ILE A 178 4.19 13.69 12.80
C ILE A 178 3.12 13.52 11.72
N LYS A 179 3.14 14.40 10.71
CA LYS A 179 2.24 14.33 9.57
C LYS A 179 2.49 13.07 8.73
N ASP A 180 1.43 12.48 8.17
CA ASP A 180 1.48 11.30 7.29
C ASP A 180 2.54 11.46 6.20
N ARG A 181 2.55 12.62 5.51
CA ARG A 181 3.53 12.93 4.47
C ARG A 181 4.97 12.77 4.96
N THR A 182 5.29 13.31 6.13
CA THR A 182 6.65 13.26 6.68
C THR A 182 7.06 11.82 7.01
N ALA A 183 6.20 11.06 7.66
CA ALA A 183 6.45 9.66 7.99
C ALA A 183 6.65 8.82 6.72
N MET A 184 5.79 9.01 5.72
CA MET A 184 5.81 8.25 4.48
C MET A 184 7.05 8.57 3.63
N LEU A 185 7.40 9.84 3.45
CA LEU A 185 8.60 10.24 2.71
C LEU A 185 9.88 9.82 3.44
N PHE A 186 9.91 9.88 4.77
CA PHE A 186 11.03 9.38 5.56
C PHE A 186 11.20 7.87 5.40
N GLY A 187 10.09 7.10 5.41
CA GLY A 187 10.10 5.68 5.08
C GLY A 187 10.65 5.41 3.68
N GLY A 188 10.24 6.19 2.68
CA GLY A 188 10.80 6.13 1.33
C GLY A 188 12.31 6.42 1.29
N GLY A 189 12.77 7.40 2.07
CA GLY A 189 14.20 7.71 2.24
C GLY A 189 15.00 6.54 2.79
N ILE A 190 14.47 5.87 3.83
CA ILE A 190 15.07 4.65 4.40
C ILE A 190 15.21 3.56 3.33
N LEU A 191 14.18 3.37 2.49
CA LEU A 191 14.20 2.36 1.44
C LEU A 191 15.27 2.66 0.38
N VAL A 192 15.39 3.91 -0.07
CA VAL A 192 16.39 4.34 -1.04
C VAL A 192 17.81 4.18 -0.49
N VAL A 193 18.05 4.66 0.74
CA VAL A 193 19.36 4.52 1.41
C VAL A 193 19.69 3.04 1.65
N GLY A 194 18.72 2.25 2.09
CA GLY A 194 18.90 0.81 2.30
C GLY A 194 19.28 0.07 1.02
N LEU A 195 18.66 0.38 -0.12
CA LEU A 195 19.06 -0.17 -1.43
C LEU A 195 20.48 0.26 -1.81
N ALA A 196 20.84 1.54 -1.60
CA ALA A 196 22.17 2.06 -1.89
C ALA A 196 23.25 1.40 -1.01
N VAL A 197 22.96 1.21 0.29
CA VAL A 197 23.86 0.47 1.20
C VAL A 197 24.00 -0.99 0.78
N GLY A 198 22.92 -1.61 0.28
CA GLY A 198 22.90 -2.99 -0.23
C GLY A 198 23.83 -3.23 -1.43
N ILE A 199 24.23 -2.20 -2.17
CA ILE A 199 25.23 -2.29 -3.26
C ILE A 199 26.54 -2.91 -2.74
N ASN A 200 26.92 -2.58 -1.49
CA ASN A 200 28.14 -3.05 -0.83
C ASN A 200 27.89 -4.27 0.09
N LEU A 201 26.78 -4.98 -0.11
CA LEU A 201 26.45 -6.16 0.68
C LEU A 201 27.48 -7.28 0.43
N THR A 202 28.23 -7.68 1.47
CA THR A 202 29.28 -8.68 1.38
C THR A 202 28.99 -9.96 2.16
N THR A 203 28.24 -9.86 3.27
CA THR A 203 28.00 -11.00 4.18
C THR A 203 26.53 -11.15 4.51
N TYR A 204 26.14 -12.36 4.92
CA TYR A 204 24.80 -12.66 5.37
C TYR A 204 24.46 -11.91 6.69
N ASP A 205 25.42 -11.77 7.59
CA ASP A 205 25.22 -11.08 8.87
C ASP A 205 24.89 -9.59 8.66
N PHE A 206 25.40 -8.99 7.57
CA PHE A 206 25.04 -7.63 7.19
C PHE A 206 23.68 -7.55 6.49
N LEU A 207 23.24 -8.63 5.81
CA LEU A 207 21.93 -8.70 5.18
C LEU A 207 20.80 -8.57 6.19
N LEU A 208 20.89 -9.23 7.34
CA LEU A 208 19.83 -9.27 8.34
C LEU A 208 19.43 -7.87 8.87
N PRO A 209 20.37 -7.07 9.42
CA PRO A 209 20.02 -5.71 9.87
C PRO A 209 19.57 -4.81 8.71
N LEU A 210 20.12 -4.98 7.51
CA LEU A 210 19.70 -4.22 6.34
C LEU A 210 18.22 -4.53 6.00
N TRP A 211 17.80 -5.81 6.05
CA TRP A 211 16.42 -6.21 5.82
C TRP A 211 15.48 -5.70 6.92
N VAL A 212 15.91 -5.68 8.19
CA VAL A 212 15.14 -5.03 9.27
C VAL A 212 14.91 -3.56 8.95
N VAL A 213 15.93 -2.81 8.55
CA VAL A 213 15.84 -1.38 8.21
C VAL A 213 14.90 -1.16 7.01
N LEU A 214 15.02 -1.99 5.96
CA LEU A 214 14.10 -1.93 4.82
C LEU A 214 12.65 -2.24 5.23
N GLY A 215 12.44 -3.19 6.15
CA GLY A 215 11.12 -3.48 6.72
C GLY A 215 10.52 -2.30 7.47
N VAL A 216 11.32 -1.60 8.26
CA VAL A 216 10.89 -0.35 8.93
C VAL A 216 10.48 0.70 7.90
N GLY A 217 11.32 0.96 6.89
CA GLY A 217 11.03 1.93 5.83
C GLY A 217 9.75 1.57 5.06
N TYR A 218 9.56 0.29 4.75
CA TYR A 218 8.37 -0.23 4.08
C TYR A 218 7.09 0.07 4.86
N SER A 219 7.06 -0.24 6.15
CA SER A 219 5.89 -0.02 6.99
C SER A 219 5.59 1.46 7.19
N LEU A 220 6.61 2.30 7.42
CA LEU A 220 6.45 3.76 7.51
C LEU A 220 5.86 4.36 6.24
N ALA A 221 6.25 3.88 5.07
CA ALA A 221 5.76 4.38 3.79
C ALA A 221 4.35 3.89 3.46
N GLN A 222 3.99 2.65 3.83
CA GLN A 222 2.74 2.02 3.39
C GLN A 222 1.58 2.21 4.37
N THR A 223 1.82 2.12 5.68
CA THR A 223 0.72 2.08 6.66
C THR A 223 -0.15 3.36 6.66
N PRO A 224 0.40 4.59 6.54
CA PRO A 224 -0.43 5.79 6.53
C PRO A 224 -1.23 6.00 5.24
N SER A 225 -0.99 5.20 4.18
CA SER A 225 -1.67 5.35 2.87
C SER A 225 -3.20 5.31 2.99
N GLY A 226 -3.74 4.45 3.87
CA GLY A 226 -5.18 4.37 4.13
C GLY A 226 -5.76 5.68 4.67
N ARG A 227 -5.05 6.37 5.57
CA ARG A 227 -5.45 7.69 6.10
C ARG A 227 -5.48 8.73 4.98
N LEU A 228 -4.44 8.73 4.13
CA LEU A 228 -4.34 9.64 3.00
C LEU A 228 -5.47 9.43 2.00
N LEU A 229 -5.81 8.18 1.69
CA LEU A 229 -6.95 7.84 0.83
C LEU A 229 -8.28 8.27 1.45
N ARG A 230 -8.50 7.96 2.74
CA ARG A 230 -9.71 8.33 3.47
C ARG A 230 -10.00 9.83 3.39
N ARG A 231 -8.99 10.67 3.63
CA ARG A 231 -9.14 12.15 3.58
C ARG A 231 -9.15 12.73 2.16
N SER A 232 -8.95 11.91 1.13
CA SER A 232 -8.87 12.34 -0.27
C SER A 232 -10.15 12.11 -1.07
N ALA A 233 -11.18 11.52 -0.47
CA ALA A 233 -12.47 11.29 -1.12
C ALA A 233 -13.62 11.27 -0.13
N HIS A 234 -14.81 11.67 -0.58
CA HIS A 234 -16.05 11.46 0.15
C HIS A 234 -16.32 9.97 0.35
N ALA A 235 -17.10 9.61 1.40
CA ALA A 235 -17.38 8.22 1.76
C ALA A 235 -17.90 7.40 0.57
N GLU A 236 -18.75 8.00 -0.27
CA GLU A 236 -19.33 7.37 -1.47
C GLU A 236 -18.31 7.01 -2.56
N ASP A 237 -17.19 7.75 -2.68
CA ASP A 237 -16.15 7.55 -3.68
C ASP A 237 -14.95 6.72 -3.17
N ARG A 238 -14.89 6.47 -1.85
CA ARG A 238 -13.80 5.68 -1.24
C ARG A 238 -13.60 4.31 -1.87
N PRO A 239 -14.65 3.48 -2.11
CA PRO A 239 -14.44 2.17 -2.73
C PRO A 239 -13.75 2.27 -4.09
N ALA A 240 -14.14 3.23 -4.93
CA ALA A 240 -13.52 3.46 -6.23
C ALA A 240 -12.06 3.96 -6.10
N LEU A 241 -11.79 4.83 -5.11
CA LEU A 241 -10.45 5.33 -4.85
C LEU A 241 -9.51 4.24 -4.32
N PHE A 242 -9.96 3.39 -3.39
CA PHE A 242 -9.18 2.26 -2.89
C PHE A 242 -8.91 1.22 -3.99
N ALA A 243 -9.89 0.98 -4.88
CA ALA A 243 -9.68 0.13 -6.05
C ALA A 243 -8.62 0.70 -7.01
N ALA A 244 -8.63 2.02 -7.25
CA ALA A 244 -7.60 2.69 -8.05
C ALA A 244 -6.22 2.59 -7.39
N GLN A 245 -6.11 2.81 -6.08
CA GLN A 245 -4.88 2.62 -5.33
C GLN A 245 -4.35 1.18 -5.44
N PHE A 246 -5.22 0.19 -5.28
CA PHE A 246 -4.86 -1.21 -5.43
C PHE A 246 -4.29 -1.50 -6.82
N ALA A 247 -5.00 -1.10 -7.87
CA ALA A 247 -4.56 -1.32 -9.26
C ALA A 247 -3.21 -0.63 -9.56
N LEU A 248 -3.08 0.65 -9.18
CA LEU A 248 -1.87 1.43 -9.45
C LEU A 248 -0.66 0.93 -8.65
N SER A 249 -0.84 0.56 -7.39
CA SER A 249 0.26 -0.02 -6.59
C SER A 249 0.73 -1.35 -7.15
N HIS A 250 -0.19 -2.22 -7.60
CA HIS A 250 0.16 -3.50 -8.23
C HIS A 250 0.84 -3.29 -9.59
N ALA A 251 0.47 -2.25 -10.36
CA ALA A 251 1.19 -1.88 -11.57
C ALA A 251 2.66 -1.50 -11.29
N CYS A 252 2.96 -0.86 -10.15
CA CYS A 252 4.34 -0.61 -9.73
C CYS A 252 5.12 -1.93 -9.53
N TRP A 253 4.51 -2.92 -8.88
CA TRP A 253 5.15 -4.23 -8.68
C TRP A 253 5.25 -5.03 -9.97
N LEU A 254 4.28 -4.93 -10.86
CA LEU A 254 4.34 -5.56 -12.18
C LEU A 254 5.55 -5.08 -12.99
N ILE A 255 6.01 -3.86 -12.78
CA ILE A 255 7.22 -3.30 -13.40
C ILE A 255 8.48 -3.72 -12.64
N THR A 256 8.47 -3.60 -11.32
CA THR A 256 9.70 -3.75 -10.51
C THR A 256 10.11 -5.20 -10.28
N TYR A 257 9.18 -6.16 -10.22
CA TYR A 257 9.52 -7.58 -10.03
C TYR A 257 10.26 -8.18 -11.23
N PRO A 258 9.77 -8.02 -12.49
CA PRO A 258 10.53 -8.45 -13.65
C PRO A 258 11.88 -7.75 -13.78
N LEU A 259 11.93 -6.44 -13.47
CA LEU A 259 13.17 -5.68 -13.50
C LEU A 259 14.19 -6.23 -12.49
N ALA A 260 13.79 -6.49 -11.25
CA ALA A 260 14.64 -7.06 -10.21
C ALA A 260 15.18 -8.43 -10.61
N GLY A 261 14.29 -9.30 -11.11
CA GLY A 261 14.65 -10.65 -11.55
C GLY A 261 15.57 -10.62 -12.78
N TRP A 262 15.26 -9.80 -13.78
CA TRP A 262 16.07 -9.69 -15.00
C TRP A 262 17.47 -9.14 -14.73
N LEU A 263 17.59 -8.06 -13.96
CA LEU A 263 18.90 -7.51 -13.57
C LEU A 263 19.72 -8.52 -12.77
N GLY A 264 19.10 -9.21 -11.82
CA GLY A 264 19.76 -10.21 -10.98
C GLY A 264 20.25 -11.43 -11.77
N ALA A 265 19.44 -11.90 -12.71
CA ALA A 265 19.74 -13.10 -13.49
C ALA A 265 20.71 -12.85 -14.66
N ASN A 266 20.60 -11.70 -15.36
CA ASN A 266 21.34 -11.48 -16.61
C ASN A 266 22.55 -10.57 -16.43
N ILE A 267 22.63 -9.77 -15.37
CA ILE A 267 23.74 -8.86 -15.12
C ILE A 267 24.44 -9.21 -13.81
N SER A 268 23.85 -8.84 -12.67
CA SER A 268 24.34 -9.20 -11.33
C SER A 268 23.35 -8.75 -10.24
N LEU A 269 23.47 -9.31 -9.04
CA LEU A 269 22.70 -8.85 -7.87
C LEU A 269 23.06 -7.40 -7.48
N THR A 270 24.32 -7.00 -7.68
CA THR A 270 24.76 -5.61 -7.49
C THR A 270 24.06 -4.68 -8.47
N ALA A 271 23.94 -5.08 -9.75
CA ALA A 271 23.18 -4.31 -10.75
C ALA A 271 21.69 -4.20 -10.38
N SER A 272 21.11 -5.25 -9.76
CA SER A 272 19.75 -5.19 -9.21
C SER A 272 19.62 -4.12 -8.12
N PHE A 273 20.54 -4.08 -7.15
CA PHE A 273 20.55 -3.03 -6.13
C PHE A 273 20.68 -1.64 -6.76
N VAL A 274 21.61 -1.43 -7.68
CA VAL A 274 21.82 -0.14 -8.35
C VAL A 274 20.60 0.28 -9.14
N GLY A 275 20.08 -0.60 -10.00
CA GLY A 275 18.94 -0.28 -10.86
C GLY A 275 17.68 0.04 -10.03
N LEU A 276 17.40 -0.77 -9.00
CA LEU A 276 16.25 -0.54 -8.11
C LEU A 276 16.45 0.69 -7.21
N ALA A 277 17.69 1.01 -6.77
CA ALA A 277 17.99 2.24 -6.05
C ALA A 277 17.76 3.48 -6.92
N ILE A 278 18.12 3.43 -8.20
CA ILE A 278 17.86 4.51 -9.16
C ILE A 278 16.35 4.70 -9.35
N VAL A 279 15.61 3.62 -9.57
CA VAL A 279 14.13 3.67 -9.70
C VAL A 279 13.50 4.22 -8.44
N ALA A 280 13.88 3.70 -7.27
CA ALA A 280 13.35 4.15 -5.98
C ALA A 280 13.68 5.61 -5.68
N GLY A 281 14.94 6.02 -5.93
CA GLY A 281 15.39 7.38 -5.69
C GLY A 281 14.71 8.40 -6.60
N SER A 282 14.62 8.12 -7.91
CA SER A 282 13.92 8.98 -8.85
C SER A 282 12.42 9.10 -8.52
N ALA A 283 11.78 7.98 -8.18
CA ALA A 283 10.38 7.97 -7.76
C ALA A 283 10.16 8.77 -6.46
N LEU A 284 11.06 8.67 -5.48
CA LEU A 284 10.99 9.45 -4.25
C LEU A 284 11.13 10.95 -4.53
N VAL A 285 12.06 11.36 -5.39
CA VAL A 285 12.22 12.77 -5.82
C VAL A 285 10.92 13.27 -6.47
N VAL A 286 10.34 12.49 -7.39
CA VAL A 286 9.05 12.82 -8.02
C VAL A 286 7.96 12.96 -6.97
N SER A 287 7.91 12.05 -5.98
CA SER A 287 6.95 12.14 -4.87
C SER A 287 7.09 13.43 -4.09
N VAL A 288 8.30 13.82 -3.70
CA VAL A 288 8.58 15.06 -2.95
C VAL A 288 8.18 16.30 -3.75
N VAL A 289 8.47 16.34 -5.05
CA VAL A 289 8.19 17.48 -5.94
C VAL A 289 6.69 17.66 -6.18
N ILE A 290 5.97 16.55 -6.40
CA ILE A 290 4.52 16.60 -6.68
C ILE A 290 3.71 16.80 -5.39
N TRP A 291 4.08 16.10 -4.32
CA TRP A 291 3.40 16.19 -3.03
C TRP A 291 4.03 17.26 -2.15
N ARG A 292 3.82 18.53 -2.52
CA ARG A 292 4.30 19.66 -1.74
C ARG A 292 3.55 19.79 -0.40
N PRO A 293 4.14 20.42 0.64
CA PRO A 293 3.45 20.65 1.92
C PRO A 293 2.12 21.39 1.77
N ALA A 294 2.01 22.30 0.82
CA ALA A 294 0.76 23.02 0.50
C ALA A 294 -0.36 22.10 0.00
N HIS A 295 -0.02 20.99 -0.67
CA HIS A 295 -0.99 20.00 -1.13
C HIS A 295 -1.43 19.01 -0.05
N ASP A 296 -0.83 19.06 1.14
CA ASP A 296 -1.15 18.21 2.28
C ASP A 296 -2.11 18.87 3.28
N GLN A 297 -2.52 20.11 3.03
CA GLN A 297 -3.51 20.80 3.85
C GLN A 297 -4.86 20.08 3.75
N GLU A 298 -5.56 19.98 4.86
CA GLU A 298 -6.88 19.35 4.92
C GLU A 298 -7.94 20.30 4.37
N SER A 299 -7.91 21.56 4.80
CA SER A 299 -8.79 22.61 4.31
C SER A 299 -8.05 23.53 3.35
N ILE A 300 -8.71 23.88 2.27
CA ILE A 300 -8.19 24.82 1.26
C ILE A 300 -9.21 25.93 1.04
N LYS A 301 -8.75 27.17 1.19
CA LYS A 301 -9.54 28.34 0.82
C LYS A 301 -9.61 28.45 -0.71
N HIS A 302 -10.81 28.53 -1.28
CA HIS A 302 -11.06 28.63 -2.72
C HIS A 302 -12.38 29.31 -3.03
N THR A 303 -12.55 29.70 -4.29
CA THR A 303 -13.71 30.44 -4.81
C THR A 303 -14.43 29.63 -5.87
N HIS A 304 -15.75 29.79 -5.95
CA HIS A 304 -16.57 29.25 -7.02
C HIS A 304 -17.22 30.41 -7.81
N GLU A 305 -16.69 30.69 -8.99
CA GLU A 305 -17.24 31.76 -9.85
C GLU A 305 -18.62 31.43 -10.45
N ASN A 306 -19.00 30.15 -10.51
CA ASN A 306 -20.18 29.65 -11.21
C ASN A 306 -21.29 29.08 -10.30
N LEU A 307 -21.18 29.19 -8.98
CA LEU A 307 -22.20 28.73 -8.06
C LEU A 307 -23.03 29.91 -7.54
N PRO A 308 -24.37 29.78 -7.46
CA PRO A 308 -25.23 30.78 -6.80
C PRO A 308 -24.83 30.91 -5.32
N CYS A 309 -24.94 32.15 -4.78
CA CYS A 309 -24.56 32.44 -3.39
C CYS A 309 -25.39 31.67 -2.34
N ASP A 310 -26.57 31.15 -2.73
CA ASP A 310 -27.48 30.34 -1.92
C ASP A 310 -27.28 28.82 -2.10
N HIS A 311 -26.24 28.42 -2.83
CA HIS A 311 -25.97 27.00 -3.05
C HIS A 311 -25.50 26.34 -1.76
N ALA A 312 -26.05 25.16 -1.42
CA ALA A 312 -25.76 24.39 -0.19
C ALA A 312 -24.25 24.14 0.08
N HIS A 313 -23.41 24.21 -0.94
CA HIS A 313 -21.96 24.08 -0.84
C HIS A 313 -21.29 25.35 -0.27
N ILE A 314 -21.93 26.53 -0.39
CA ILE A 314 -21.46 27.84 0.07
C ILE A 314 -22.17 28.24 1.37
N ASP A 315 -23.23 27.51 1.74
CA ASP A 315 -24.15 27.86 2.82
C ASP A 315 -23.43 28.00 4.17
N GLY A 316 -23.56 29.17 4.81
CA GLY A 316 -22.98 29.49 6.10
C GLY A 316 -21.66 30.26 6.11
N GLN A 317 -21.11 30.64 4.95
CA GLN A 317 -19.93 31.49 4.86
C GLN A 317 -20.23 32.78 4.07
N GLU A 318 -19.78 33.92 4.59
CA GLU A 318 -19.94 35.21 3.91
C GLU A 318 -19.08 35.27 2.64
N GLY A 319 -19.71 35.20 1.45
CA GLY A 319 -19.08 35.46 0.17
C GLY A 319 -18.72 34.20 -0.65
N VAL A 320 -18.18 34.45 -1.83
CA VAL A 320 -17.75 33.43 -2.82
C VAL A 320 -16.51 32.65 -2.34
N ASP A 321 -15.78 33.22 -1.38
CA ASP A 321 -14.60 32.62 -0.73
C ASP A 321 -15.01 31.76 0.46
N HIS A 322 -14.68 30.48 0.42
CA HIS A 322 -14.96 29.57 1.53
C HIS A 322 -13.81 28.57 1.73
N GLU A 323 -13.77 27.96 2.91
CA GLU A 323 -12.74 27.01 3.29
C GLU A 323 -13.36 25.72 3.82
N HIS A 324 -13.02 24.61 3.19
CA HIS A 324 -13.42 23.28 3.64
C HIS A 324 -12.40 22.20 3.24
N PRO A 325 -12.53 20.94 3.76
CA PRO A 325 -11.72 19.82 3.30
C PRO A 325 -11.88 19.60 1.80
N TYR A 326 -10.78 19.83 1.05
CA TYR A 326 -10.83 19.81 -0.42
C TYR A 326 -10.64 18.40 -0.95
N VAL A 327 -11.61 17.94 -1.74
CA VAL A 327 -11.59 16.66 -2.45
C VAL A 327 -12.01 16.87 -3.89
N ILE A 328 -11.51 16.01 -4.79
CA ILE A 328 -11.94 15.99 -6.18
C ILE A 328 -13.29 15.28 -6.27
N ASP A 329 -14.30 16.01 -6.74
CA ASP A 329 -15.68 15.54 -6.91
C ASP A 329 -16.31 16.09 -8.21
N ASP A 330 -17.63 16.19 -8.26
CA ASP A 330 -18.35 16.71 -9.43
C ASP A 330 -18.31 18.25 -9.49
N GLN A 331 -18.11 18.92 -8.35
CA GLN A 331 -17.98 20.38 -8.24
C GLN A 331 -16.51 20.79 -8.36
N HIS A 332 -15.59 20.03 -7.77
CA HIS A 332 -14.14 20.27 -7.78
C HIS A 332 -13.43 19.31 -8.74
N ARG A 333 -13.46 19.60 -10.02
CA ARG A 333 -12.86 18.71 -11.04
C ARG A 333 -11.34 18.80 -11.14
N ARG A 334 -10.72 19.83 -10.59
CA ARG A 334 -9.28 20.08 -10.62
C ARG A 334 -8.81 20.59 -9.26
N TRP A 335 -7.59 20.25 -8.90
CA TRP A 335 -6.96 20.82 -7.70
C TRP A 335 -6.65 22.30 -7.93
N PRO A 336 -6.91 23.19 -6.95
CA PRO A 336 -6.63 24.60 -7.11
C PRO A 336 -5.12 24.82 -7.26
N ASN A 337 -4.73 25.52 -8.30
CA ASN A 337 -3.35 25.97 -8.47
C ASN A 337 -3.11 27.15 -7.53
N LYS A 338 -2.20 26.98 -6.57
CA LYS A 338 -1.60 28.08 -5.82
C LYS A 338 -0.18 28.30 -6.31
#